data_18cc90754cd75d63f146bbf6d61d9878
#
_entry.id   18cc90754cd75d63f146bbf6d61d9878
#
_cell.length_a   1.000
_cell.length_b   1.000
_cell.length_c   1.000
_cell.angle_alpha   90.00
_cell.angle_beta   90.00
_cell.angle_gamma   90.00
#
_symmetry.space_group_name_H-M   'P 1'
#
loop_
_entity.id
_entity.type
_entity.pdbx_description
1 polymer ?
#
loop_
_entity_poly.entity_id
_entity_poly.type
_entity_poly.pdbx_seq_one_letter_code
_entity_poly.pdbx_strand_id
1 'polypeptide(L)'
;MGRRLHAARAPAAALQSAHPCHPWVRAMSATELAFLQTTRQRRERVAQWLRAAGGGIAIVPTAPEAMRNRDSDYPYRHDSYFYYLTGFTEPEAVLAIVVPGGDAPARSVLFCRSKHEEREIWDGFRFGPEAAREAFCLDEAHPVEEIDATLPGLLANAAAVAYPLAESGAFDRRMRRWLDAVRTQGRAGVSAPHQALDVRAILDEMRLFKDAGELDIMRRAARISAGAHVRAMRASRAGLREYHLEAELLYEFRRHGAQSVAYNSIVATGPNACVLHYRAGNAELRDGDLCLIDAGCELDGYASDITRTFPVNGRFTGPQRALYEIVVAAQEAAVAHTRPGTPYNVPHDAATRVLAQGMLDTGLLDAGKVGTLDDVLAGGQYRQFYMHRTGHWLGMDVHDVGEYRTPGAAPTQGERPWRPLEAGMVLTVEPGLYVRPAPGVPEAFWHIGIRIEDDAIVTPHGCELITRDVPVAVDDIEALMRSQA
;
A
#
# COMPACT_ATOMS: atom_id res chain seq x y z
N MET A 1 38.32 -35.32 28.37
CA MET A 1 37.85 -34.22 29.25
C MET A 1 37.03 -33.26 28.42
N GLY A 2 35.75 -33.50 28.33
CA GLY A 2 34.80 -32.67 27.59
C GLY A 2 34.03 -31.73 28.52
N ARG A 3 34.05 -30.46 28.26
CA ARG A 3 33.15 -29.51 28.90
C ARG A 3 32.00 -29.21 27.93
N ARG A 4 30.79 -29.65 28.33
CA ARG A 4 29.51 -29.22 27.72
C ARG A 4 29.19 -27.82 28.24
N LEU A 5 29.02 -26.87 27.34
CA LEU A 5 28.44 -25.55 27.64
C LEU A 5 26.92 -25.71 27.71
N HIS A 6 26.36 -25.49 28.87
CA HIS A 6 24.93 -25.35 29.10
C HIS A 6 24.47 -23.97 28.58
N ALA A 7 23.63 -23.99 27.56
CA ALA A 7 22.86 -22.81 27.18
C ALA A 7 21.78 -22.56 28.23
N ALA A 8 21.83 -21.44 28.90
CA ALA A 8 20.83 -21.01 29.85
C ALA A 8 19.56 -20.61 29.11
N ARG A 9 18.48 -21.36 29.28
CA ARG A 9 17.12 -20.95 28.90
C ARG A 9 16.69 -19.84 29.85
N ALA A 10 16.34 -18.67 29.33
CA ALA A 10 15.64 -17.63 30.06
C ALA A 10 14.22 -18.11 30.42
N PRO A 11 13.70 -17.76 31.60
CA PRO A 11 12.40 -18.26 32.07
C PRO A 11 11.27 -17.52 31.34
N ALA A 12 10.45 -18.27 30.61
CA ALA A 12 9.13 -17.85 30.14
C ALA A 12 8.12 -17.94 31.29
N ALA A 13 8.23 -17.06 32.28
CA ALA A 13 7.30 -17.02 33.41
C ALA A 13 7.21 -15.61 34.00
N ALA A 14 6.43 -14.73 33.34
CA ALA A 14 5.86 -13.55 33.99
C ALA A 14 4.79 -12.89 33.07
N LEU A 15 3.74 -13.61 32.69
CA LEU A 15 2.51 -13.04 32.13
C LEU A 15 1.30 -13.90 32.51
N GLN A 16 1.20 -14.22 33.79
CA GLN A 16 -0.02 -14.79 34.38
C GLN A 16 -0.33 -14.09 35.71
N SER A 17 -0.80 -12.84 35.58
CA SER A 17 -1.66 -12.23 36.59
C SER A 17 -3.02 -12.04 35.96
N ALA A 18 -3.93 -12.96 36.27
CA ALA A 18 -5.31 -12.92 35.79
C ALA A 18 -6.06 -11.80 36.52
N HIS A 19 -6.21 -10.65 35.82
CA HIS A 19 -7.36 -9.79 36.02
C HIS A 19 -8.51 -10.34 35.16
N PRO A 20 -9.79 -10.23 35.59
CA PRO A 20 -10.92 -10.73 34.80
C PRO A 20 -10.96 -9.96 33.49
N CYS A 21 -10.42 -10.59 32.44
CA CYS A 21 -10.49 -10.05 31.09
C CYS A 21 -11.95 -9.85 30.74
N HIS A 22 -12.31 -8.65 30.31
CA HIS A 22 -13.58 -8.35 29.68
C HIS A 22 -13.82 -9.39 28.56
N PRO A 23 -15.02 -9.95 28.38
CA PRO A 23 -15.29 -11.07 27.45
C PRO A 23 -14.93 -10.79 25.98
N TRP A 24 -14.52 -9.57 25.63
CA TRP A 24 -14.11 -9.15 24.30
C TRP A 24 -12.58 -9.12 24.07
N VAL A 25 -11.75 -9.30 25.12
CA VAL A 25 -10.30 -9.37 24.96
C VAL A 25 -9.92 -10.83 24.71
N ARG A 26 -9.88 -11.20 23.44
CA ARG A 26 -9.36 -12.50 22.99
C ARG A 26 -7.87 -12.59 23.30
N ALA A 27 -7.39 -13.77 23.74
CA ALA A 27 -5.96 -14.02 23.79
C ALA A 27 -5.33 -13.81 22.42
N MET A 28 -4.30 -12.97 22.34
CA MET A 28 -3.61 -12.66 21.10
C MET A 28 -2.92 -13.90 20.55
N SER A 29 -3.00 -14.07 19.24
CA SER A 29 -2.28 -15.12 18.52
C SER A 29 -0.77 -14.85 18.53
N ALA A 30 0.04 -15.88 18.29
CA ALA A 30 1.49 -15.72 18.14
C ALA A 30 1.87 -14.70 17.05
N THR A 31 1.08 -14.63 15.97
CA THR A 31 1.26 -13.67 14.86
C THR A 31 0.99 -12.23 15.31
N GLU A 32 -0.10 -11.99 16.05
CA GLU A 32 -0.41 -10.67 16.61
C GLU A 32 0.68 -10.21 17.60
N LEU A 33 1.20 -11.10 18.45
CA LEU A 33 2.31 -10.80 19.36
C LEU A 33 3.60 -10.46 18.58
N ALA A 34 3.93 -11.21 17.53
CA ALA A 34 5.08 -10.93 16.69
C ALA A 34 4.95 -9.56 16.00
N PHE A 35 3.77 -9.21 15.48
CA PHE A 35 3.50 -7.91 14.89
C PHE A 35 3.72 -6.77 15.91
N LEU A 36 3.25 -6.91 17.15
CA LEU A 36 3.46 -5.89 18.19
C LEU A 36 4.93 -5.75 18.62
N GLN A 37 5.69 -6.84 18.62
CA GLN A 37 7.14 -6.76 18.85
C GLN A 37 7.81 -5.97 17.70
N THR A 38 7.38 -6.18 16.47
CA THR A 38 7.87 -5.44 15.32
C THR A 38 7.53 -3.94 15.42
N THR A 39 6.31 -3.57 15.83
CA THR A 39 5.96 -2.14 16.02
C THR A 39 6.86 -1.46 17.06
N ARG A 40 7.22 -2.17 18.14
CA ARG A 40 8.19 -1.66 19.12
C ARG A 40 9.56 -1.42 18.49
N GLN A 41 10.09 -2.37 17.73
CA GLN A 41 11.37 -2.20 17.02
C GLN A 41 11.33 -1.03 16.03
N ARG A 42 10.20 -0.80 15.37
CA ARG A 42 9.99 0.34 14.47
C ARG A 42 10.06 1.67 15.24
N ARG A 43 9.43 1.76 16.41
CA ARG A 43 9.55 2.95 17.30
C ARG A 43 10.98 3.16 17.77
N GLU A 44 11.71 2.11 18.10
CA GLU A 44 13.14 2.19 18.47
C GLU A 44 14.00 2.73 17.33
N ARG A 45 13.74 2.35 16.05
CA ARG A 45 14.42 2.91 14.87
C ARG A 45 14.15 4.41 14.70
N VAL A 46 12.90 4.86 14.87
CA VAL A 46 12.56 6.29 14.87
C VAL A 46 13.28 7.01 16.01
N ALA A 47 13.35 6.43 17.19
CA ALA A 47 14.07 6.98 18.32
C ALA A 47 15.58 7.12 18.04
N GLN A 48 16.19 6.13 17.40
CA GLN A 48 17.61 6.19 16.98
C GLN A 48 17.86 7.31 15.97
N TRP A 49 16.96 7.47 14.99
CA TRP A 49 17.03 8.58 14.01
C TRP A 49 16.93 9.94 14.69
N LEU A 50 16.00 10.14 15.63
CA LEU A 50 15.89 11.37 16.40
C LEU A 50 17.12 11.61 17.28
N ARG A 51 17.70 10.56 17.85
CA ARG A 51 18.92 10.67 18.69
C ARG A 51 20.10 11.21 17.86
N ALA A 52 20.22 10.79 16.61
CA ALA A 52 21.23 11.32 15.69
C ALA A 52 21.03 12.82 15.39
N ALA A 53 19.80 13.33 15.51
CA ALA A 53 19.48 14.76 15.40
C ALA A 53 19.63 15.54 16.74
N GLY A 54 20.17 14.91 17.79
CA GLY A 54 20.34 15.52 19.11
C GLY A 54 19.21 15.24 20.12
N GLY A 55 18.32 14.30 19.81
CA GLY A 55 17.09 14.01 20.57
C GLY A 55 15.91 14.87 20.12
N GLY A 56 14.77 14.66 20.74
CA GLY A 56 13.55 15.36 20.38
C GLY A 56 12.29 14.56 20.62
N ILE A 57 11.24 14.89 19.88
CA ILE A 57 9.96 14.19 19.94
C ILE A 57 9.41 13.96 18.54
N ALA A 58 9.04 12.72 18.21
CA ALA A 58 8.26 12.43 17.01
C ALA A 58 6.79 12.31 17.39
N ILE A 59 5.90 12.95 16.62
CA ILE A 59 4.46 13.00 16.87
C ILE A 59 3.75 12.57 15.60
N VAL A 60 3.02 11.42 15.68
CA VAL A 60 2.32 10.84 14.55
C VAL A 60 0.84 10.66 14.92
N PRO A 61 -0.07 11.44 14.31
CA PRO A 61 -1.50 11.27 14.51
C PRO A 61 -2.03 10.11 13.68
N THR A 62 -3.17 9.52 14.09
CA THR A 62 -3.97 8.67 13.20
C THR A 62 -4.88 9.51 12.31
N ALA A 63 -5.50 8.88 11.32
CA ALA A 63 -6.47 9.54 10.45
C ALA A 63 -7.72 9.97 11.23
N PRO A 64 -8.37 11.08 10.86
CA PRO A 64 -9.67 11.44 11.41
C PRO A 64 -10.78 10.56 10.82
N GLU A 65 -11.88 10.41 11.56
CA GLU A 65 -13.12 9.86 10.99
C GLU A 65 -13.65 10.82 9.90
N ALA A 66 -14.20 10.23 8.84
CA ALA A 66 -14.71 10.97 7.69
C ALA A 66 -16.22 10.77 7.53
N MET A 67 -16.98 11.84 7.60
CA MET A 67 -18.42 11.83 7.43
C MET A 67 -18.80 11.48 5.98
N ARG A 68 -19.63 10.46 5.78
CA ARG A 68 -20.23 10.11 4.50
C ARG A 68 -21.46 10.94 4.19
N ASN A 69 -22.31 11.13 5.19
CA ASN A 69 -23.50 11.98 5.16
C ASN A 69 -23.83 12.46 6.58
N ARG A 70 -24.98 13.15 6.77
CA ARG A 70 -25.33 13.81 8.05
C ARG A 70 -25.41 12.90 9.27
N ASP A 71 -25.58 11.60 9.09
CA ASP A 71 -25.82 10.65 10.19
C ASP A 71 -25.07 9.33 9.98
N SER A 72 -24.02 9.33 9.16
CA SER A 72 -23.23 8.15 8.88
C SER A 72 -21.83 8.52 8.43
N ASP A 73 -20.85 7.82 8.93
CA ASP A 73 -19.45 7.95 8.54
C ASP A 73 -19.07 6.91 7.49
N TYR A 74 -17.97 7.17 6.77
CA TYR A 74 -17.29 6.13 6.02
C TYR A 74 -16.70 5.12 7.00
N PRO A 75 -16.52 3.83 6.59
CA PRO A 75 -15.74 2.88 7.38
C PRO A 75 -14.40 3.50 7.75
N TYR A 76 -14.08 3.48 9.05
CA TYR A 76 -12.84 4.07 9.53
C TYR A 76 -11.63 3.28 9.04
N ARG A 77 -10.62 3.99 8.55
CA ARG A 77 -9.29 3.47 8.27
C ARG A 77 -8.25 4.35 8.96
N HIS A 78 -7.43 3.70 9.77
CA HIS A 78 -6.32 4.36 10.45
C HIS A 78 -5.29 4.94 9.45
N ASP A 79 -4.48 5.89 9.90
CA ASP A 79 -3.31 6.35 9.16
C ASP A 79 -2.25 5.24 9.06
N SER A 80 -1.60 5.11 7.90
CA SER A 80 -0.64 4.05 7.64
C SER A 80 0.63 4.18 8.49
N TYR A 81 1.18 5.38 8.69
CA TYR A 81 2.36 5.60 9.55
C TYR A 81 2.06 5.34 11.01
N PHE A 82 0.90 5.80 11.48
CA PHE A 82 0.45 5.58 12.83
C PHE A 82 0.29 4.09 13.13
N TYR A 83 -0.42 3.36 12.26
CA TYR A 83 -0.61 1.92 12.41
C TYR A 83 0.71 1.15 12.29
N TYR A 84 1.59 1.51 11.38
CA TYR A 84 2.92 0.92 11.21
C TYR A 84 3.75 0.96 12.50
N LEU A 85 3.59 2.04 13.28
CA LEU A 85 4.31 2.25 14.53
C LEU A 85 3.59 1.67 15.77
N THR A 86 2.28 1.45 15.72
CA THR A 86 1.48 1.11 16.91
C THR A 86 0.71 -0.19 16.80
N GLY A 87 0.18 -0.52 15.62
CA GLY A 87 -0.85 -1.54 15.45
C GLY A 87 -2.23 -1.14 16.00
N PHE A 88 -2.39 0.10 16.50
CA PHE A 88 -3.62 0.60 17.11
C PHE A 88 -4.60 1.07 16.04
N THR A 89 -5.85 0.64 16.11
CA THR A 89 -6.85 0.83 15.04
C THR A 89 -7.99 1.77 15.40
N GLU A 90 -8.06 2.28 16.65
CA GLU A 90 -9.13 3.21 17.02
C GLU A 90 -8.83 4.63 16.50
N PRO A 91 -9.86 5.41 16.14
CA PRO A 91 -9.72 6.82 15.77
C PRO A 91 -9.31 7.69 16.97
N GLU A 92 -9.07 8.98 16.70
CA GLU A 92 -8.75 10.00 17.72
C GLU A 92 -7.54 9.64 18.57
N ALA A 93 -6.46 9.15 17.94
CA ALA A 93 -5.24 8.80 18.63
C ALA A 93 -4.01 9.52 18.08
N VAL A 94 -3.01 9.72 18.93
CA VAL A 94 -1.72 10.33 18.58
C VAL A 94 -0.61 9.59 19.32
N LEU A 95 0.41 9.15 18.56
CA LEU A 95 1.64 8.60 19.12
C LEU A 95 2.68 9.70 19.29
N ALA A 96 3.31 9.76 20.46
CA ALA A 96 4.51 10.56 20.68
C ALA A 96 5.68 9.64 21.06
N ILE A 97 6.80 9.74 20.35
CA ILE A 97 8.06 9.06 20.68
C ILE A 97 9.00 10.12 21.23
N VAL A 98 9.22 10.09 22.54
CA VAL A 98 10.04 11.06 23.27
C VAL A 98 11.46 10.53 23.41
N VAL A 99 12.44 11.28 22.90
CA VAL A 99 13.87 10.92 22.92
C VAL A 99 14.62 12.01 23.66
N PRO A 100 14.87 11.82 24.95
CA PRO A 100 15.66 12.79 25.73
C PRO A 100 17.08 12.94 25.16
N GLY A 101 17.70 14.08 25.44
CA GLY A 101 19.13 14.26 25.14
C GLY A 101 20.01 13.30 25.93
N GLY A 102 21.20 12.98 25.40
CA GLY A 102 22.13 12.03 26.01
C GLY A 102 21.66 10.57 25.89
N ASP A 103 22.07 9.74 26.88
CA ASP A 103 21.86 8.30 26.88
C ASP A 103 20.55 7.84 27.55
N ALA A 104 19.69 8.78 27.94
CA ALA A 104 18.40 8.42 28.56
C ALA A 104 17.52 7.62 27.57
N PRO A 105 16.77 6.61 28.09
CA PRO A 105 15.94 5.78 27.23
C PRO A 105 14.83 6.59 26.56
N ALA A 106 14.55 6.25 25.30
CA ALA A 106 13.37 6.75 24.62
C ALA A 106 12.11 6.11 25.21
N ARG A 107 10.99 6.81 25.11
CA ARG A 107 9.68 6.30 25.55
C ARG A 107 8.61 6.62 24.51
N SER A 108 7.67 5.70 24.37
CA SER A 108 6.49 5.81 23.51
C SER A 108 5.27 6.16 24.35
N VAL A 109 4.58 7.22 23.99
CA VAL A 109 3.41 7.76 24.69
C VAL A 109 2.24 7.78 23.70
N LEU A 110 1.16 7.08 24.02
CA LEU A 110 -0.07 7.10 23.24
C LEU A 110 -1.10 8.03 23.87
N PHE A 111 -1.69 8.88 23.09
CA PHE A 111 -2.92 9.57 23.44
C PHE A 111 -4.06 8.88 22.69
N CYS A 112 -5.08 8.37 23.40
CA CYS A 112 -6.23 7.69 22.80
C CYS A 112 -7.51 7.99 23.56
N ARG A 113 -8.65 7.61 23.01
CA ARG A 113 -9.97 7.83 23.61
C ARG A 113 -10.05 7.20 24.99
N SER A 114 -10.66 7.92 25.94
CA SER A 114 -10.97 7.40 27.25
C SER A 114 -11.98 6.25 27.19
N LYS A 115 -11.93 5.34 28.17
CA LYS A 115 -12.97 4.37 28.42
C LYS A 115 -14.28 5.12 28.77
N HIS A 116 -15.39 4.78 28.14
CA HIS A 116 -16.65 5.51 28.34
C HIS A 116 -17.85 4.59 28.10
N GLU A 117 -18.46 4.10 29.16
CA GLU A 117 -19.52 3.08 29.13
C GLU A 117 -20.71 3.48 28.23
N GLU A 118 -21.19 4.73 28.33
CA GLU A 118 -22.31 5.19 27.50
C GLU A 118 -21.94 5.24 26.00
N ARG A 119 -20.73 5.66 25.68
CA ARG A 119 -20.26 5.67 24.28
C ARG A 119 -20.04 4.28 23.74
N GLU A 120 -19.58 3.35 24.56
CA GLU A 120 -19.40 1.96 24.14
C GLU A 120 -20.72 1.25 23.81
N ILE A 121 -21.86 1.74 24.33
CA ILE A 121 -23.19 1.27 23.92
C ILE A 121 -23.49 1.67 22.46
N TRP A 122 -22.98 2.82 22.00
CA TRP A 122 -23.23 3.35 20.66
C TRP A 122 -22.18 2.95 19.65
N ASP A 123 -20.91 3.08 20.02
CA ASP A 123 -19.76 3.03 19.09
C ASP A 123 -18.98 1.71 19.24
N GLY A 124 -19.31 0.86 20.21
CA GLY A 124 -18.60 -0.36 20.51
C GLY A 124 -17.42 -0.18 21.49
N PHE A 125 -16.64 -1.24 21.64
CA PHE A 125 -15.53 -1.31 22.58
C PHE A 125 -14.46 -0.23 22.33
N ARG A 126 -13.93 0.33 23.43
CA ARG A 126 -12.76 1.21 23.45
C ARG A 126 -11.70 0.63 24.39
N PHE A 127 -10.45 0.59 23.99
CA PHE A 127 -9.36 0.15 24.88
C PHE A 127 -9.26 1.04 26.13
N GLY A 128 -9.29 2.36 25.92
CA GLY A 128 -8.87 3.31 26.95
C GLY A 128 -7.35 3.27 27.18
N PRO A 129 -6.76 4.29 27.84
CA PRO A 129 -5.32 4.42 27.94
C PRO A 129 -4.61 3.23 28.60
N GLU A 130 -5.12 2.74 29.73
CA GLU A 130 -4.45 1.68 30.49
C GLU A 130 -4.36 0.36 29.70
N ALA A 131 -5.49 -0.12 29.17
CA ALA A 131 -5.50 -1.35 28.39
C ALA A 131 -4.77 -1.18 27.04
N ALA A 132 -4.82 0.01 26.40
CA ALA A 132 -4.07 0.28 25.19
C ALA A 132 -2.55 0.23 25.44
N ARG A 133 -2.07 0.81 26.55
CA ARG A 133 -0.66 0.76 26.93
C ARG A 133 -0.15 -0.67 27.03
N GLU A 134 -0.91 -1.55 27.68
CA GLU A 134 -0.54 -2.95 27.86
C GLU A 134 -0.63 -3.75 26.56
N ALA A 135 -1.78 -3.63 25.84
CA ALA A 135 -2.04 -4.40 24.63
C ALA A 135 -1.09 -4.05 23.47
N PHE A 136 -0.64 -2.80 23.36
CA PHE A 136 0.21 -2.34 22.26
C PHE A 136 1.68 -2.09 22.65
N CYS A 137 2.11 -2.60 23.81
CA CYS A 137 3.49 -2.52 24.29
C CYS A 137 4.04 -1.09 24.29
N LEU A 138 3.28 -0.15 24.87
CA LEU A 138 3.64 1.26 24.99
C LEU A 138 4.15 1.57 26.40
N ASP A 139 5.01 2.57 26.54
CA ASP A 139 5.57 2.94 27.85
C ASP A 139 4.56 3.72 28.68
N GLU A 140 3.79 4.62 28.03
CA GLU A 140 2.76 5.44 28.65
C GLU A 140 1.54 5.54 27.72
N ALA A 141 0.37 5.78 28.33
CA ALA A 141 -0.82 6.19 27.56
C ALA A 141 -1.68 7.15 28.39
N HIS A 142 -2.30 8.11 27.71
CA HIS A 142 -3.12 9.18 28.29
C HIS A 142 -4.42 9.35 27.51
N PRO A 143 -5.47 9.93 28.16
CA PRO A 143 -6.64 10.38 27.44
C PRO A 143 -6.30 11.39 26.35
N VAL A 144 -6.88 11.23 25.14
CA VAL A 144 -6.63 12.17 24.03
C VAL A 144 -7.16 13.58 24.34
N GLU A 145 -8.15 13.66 25.22
CA GLU A 145 -8.72 14.92 25.70
C GLU A 145 -7.68 15.76 26.49
N GLU A 146 -6.65 15.13 27.07
CA GLU A 146 -5.59 15.78 27.83
C GLU A 146 -4.38 16.17 26.98
N ILE A 147 -4.35 15.83 25.69
CA ILE A 147 -3.16 16.02 24.85
C ILE A 147 -2.73 17.49 24.76
N ASP A 148 -3.67 18.44 24.69
CA ASP A 148 -3.35 19.87 24.57
C ASP A 148 -2.71 20.44 25.85
N ALA A 149 -2.98 19.81 27.01
CA ALA A 149 -2.35 20.16 28.27
C ALA A 149 -1.00 19.44 28.49
N THR A 150 -0.89 18.21 28.03
CA THR A 150 0.26 17.32 28.32
C THR A 150 1.40 17.52 27.31
N LEU A 151 1.09 17.63 26.02
CA LEU A 151 2.09 17.64 24.96
C LEU A 151 3.07 18.84 25.02
N PRO A 152 2.67 20.06 25.40
CA PRO A 152 3.62 21.14 25.60
C PRO A 152 4.72 20.80 26.63
N GLY A 153 4.38 20.05 27.69
CA GLY A 153 5.36 19.55 28.67
C GLY A 153 6.37 18.57 28.08
N LEU A 154 5.93 17.70 27.15
CA LEU A 154 6.82 16.78 26.44
C LEU A 154 7.72 17.48 25.42
N LEU A 155 7.25 18.59 24.83
CA LEU A 155 8.01 19.44 23.89
C LEU A 155 9.01 20.36 24.59
N ALA A 156 8.83 20.62 25.90
CA ALA A 156 9.69 21.52 26.67
C ALA A 156 11.13 20.99 26.69
N ASN A 157 12.08 21.86 26.34
CA ASN A 157 13.52 21.57 26.26
C ASN A 157 13.92 20.44 25.27
N ALA A 158 13.03 20.01 24.39
CA ALA A 158 13.37 19.10 23.30
C ALA A 158 14.20 19.85 22.23
N ALA A 159 15.21 19.18 21.66
CA ALA A 159 16.06 19.78 20.62
C ALA A 159 15.29 19.89 19.29
N ALA A 160 14.54 18.85 18.94
CA ALA A 160 13.79 18.78 17.69
C ALA A 160 12.35 18.30 17.92
N VAL A 161 11.45 18.68 17.01
CA VAL A 161 10.14 18.08 16.83
C VAL A 161 10.04 17.49 15.42
N ALA A 162 9.60 16.22 15.31
CA ALA A 162 9.38 15.55 14.05
C ALA A 162 7.89 15.16 13.93
N TYR A 163 7.26 15.49 12.81
CA TYR A 163 5.87 15.13 12.54
C TYR A 163 5.63 15.17 11.02
N PRO A 164 4.49 14.65 10.49
CA PRO A 164 4.16 14.77 9.07
C PRO A 164 3.94 16.24 8.70
N LEU A 165 4.99 16.92 8.21
CA LEU A 165 4.98 18.35 7.90
C LEU A 165 4.00 18.67 6.76
N ALA A 166 3.11 19.65 6.98
CA ALA A 166 2.18 20.18 5.98
C ALA A 166 1.22 19.15 5.37
N GLU A 167 1.01 18.01 6.02
CA GLU A 167 0.07 17.00 5.57
C GLU A 167 -1.38 17.37 5.95
N SER A 168 -1.57 17.85 7.17
CA SER A 168 -2.89 18.29 7.67
C SER A 168 -2.82 19.70 8.25
N GLY A 169 -3.48 20.65 7.59
CA GLY A 169 -3.55 22.02 8.09
C GLY A 169 -4.23 22.15 9.47
N ALA A 170 -5.06 21.19 9.88
CA ALA A 170 -5.63 21.14 11.23
C ALA A 170 -4.57 20.73 12.25
N PHE A 171 -3.78 19.72 11.93
CA PHE A 171 -2.70 19.23 12.79
C PHE A 171 -1.56 20.26 12.89
N ASP A 172 -1.17 20.90 11.79
CA ASP A 172 -0.17 21.97 11.79
C ASP A 172 -0.56 23.14 12.70
N ARG A 173 -1.85 23.54 12.66
CA ARG A 173 -2.36 24.56 13.59
C ARG A 173 -2.29 24.11 15.05
N ARG A 174 -2.50 22.82 15.32
CA ARG A 174 -2.40 22.26 16.68
C ARG A 174 -0.96 22.25 17.14
N MET A 175 -0.03 21.79 16.30
CA MET A 175 1.42 21.84 16.54
C MET A 175 1.89 23.24 16.87
N ARG A 176 1.47 24.24 16.08
CA ARG A 176 1.80 25.64 16.34
C ARG A 176 1.36 26.08 17.73
N ARG A 177 0.12 25.77 18.14
CA ARG A 177 -0.37 26.12 19.48
C ARG A 177 0.46 25.49 20.60
N TRP A 178 0.84 24.24 20.47
CA TRP A 178 1.70 23.56 21.45
C TRP A 178 3.08 24.19 21.56
N LEU A 179 3.71 24.48 20.44
CA LEU A 179 5.01 25.19 20.41
C LEU A 179 4.92 26.61 21.00
N ASP A 180 3.85 27.35 20.73
CA ASP A 180 3.63 28.67 21.29
C ASP A 180 3.41 28.58 22.82
N ALA A 181 2.70 27.58 23.32
CA ALA A 181 2.54 27.31 24.75
C ALA A 181 3.89 27.06 25.45
N VAL A 182 4.81 26.34 24.81
CA VAL A 182 6.17 26.16 25.34
C VAL A 182 6.94 27.49 25.33
N ARG A 183 6.88 28.28 24.24
CA ARG A 183 7.57 29.57 24.10
C ARG A 183 7.15 30.60 25.17
N THR A 184 5.90 30.55 25.63
CA THR A 184 5.43 31.45 26.70
C THR A 184 6.17 31.23 28.03
N GLN A 185 6.80 30.04 28.20
CA GLN A 185 7.55 29.67 29.41
C GLN A 185 9.04 30.09 29.35
N GLY A 186 9.46 30.82 28.32
CA GLY A 186 10.85 31.21 28.11
C GLY A 186 11.46 31.98 29.27
N ARG A 187 10.66 32.80 30.01
CA ARG A 187 11.13 33.50 31.22
C ARG A 187 11.42 32.57 32.40
N ALA A 188 10.83 31.37 32.39
CA ALA A 188 11.12 30.33 33.38
C ALA A 188 12.30 29.42 32.95
N GLY A 189 13.01 29.75 31.87
CA GLY A 189 14.17 29.01 31.39
C GLY A 189 13.81 27.81 30.53
N VAL A 190 12.54 27.67 30.09
CA VAL A 190 12.09 26.61 29.22
C VAL A 190 12.29 27.00 27.75
N SER A 191 12.92 26.12 26.96
CA SER A 191 13.10 26.31 25.50
C SER A 191 12.14 25.45 24.71
N ALA A 192 11.65 26.01 23.59
CA ALA A 192 10.92 25.21 22.59
C ALA A 192 11.91 24.55 21.61
N PRO A 193 11.53 23.46 20.95
CA PRO A 193 12.33 22.86 19.88
C PRO A 193 12.74 23.91 18.84
N HIS A 194 14.00 23.87 18.43
CA HIS A 194 14.55 24.78 17.44
C HIS A 194 14.69 24.16 16.05
N GLN A 195 14.42 22.84 15.91
CA GLN A 195 14.38 22.12 14.65
C GLN A 195 12.99 21.49 14.46
N ALA A 196 12.48 21.60 13.23
CA ALA A 196 11.31 20.85 12.77
C ALA A 196 11.74 19.88 11.65
N LEU A 197 11.42 18.61 11.81
CA LEU A 197 11.81 17.54 10.91
C LEU A 197 10.55 16.87 10.34
N ASP A 198 10.61 16.44 9.09
CA ASP A 198 9.55 15.58 8.54
C ASP A 198 9.81 14.13 8.94
N VAL A 199 8.94 13.56 9.77
CA VAL A 199 9.07 12.18 10.22
C VAL A 199 8.91 11.17 9.08
N ARG A 200 8.29 11.56 7.96
CA ARG A 200 8.14 10.73 6.77
C ARG A 200 9.49 10.36 6.16
N ALA A 201 10.50 11.21 6.29
CA ALA A 201 11.85 10.92 5.76
C ALA A 201 12.43 9.59 6.25
N ILE A 202 12.17 9.22 7.51
CA ILE A 202 12.59 7.91 8.03
C ILE A 202 11.53 6.84 7.82
N LEU A 203 10.25 7.17 7.96
CA LEU A 203 9.16 6.20 7.87
C LEU A 203 8.98 5.65 6.46
N ASP A 204 9.12 6.48 5.41
CA ASP A 204 9.06 6.05 4.01
C ASP A 204 10.14 5.03 3.69
N GLU A 205 11.36 5.29 4.14
CA GLU A 205 12.48 4.37 3.96
C GLU A 205 12.28 3.06 4.74
N MET A 206 11.70 3.13 5.94
CA MET A 206 11.38 1.94 6.74
C MET A 206 10.28 1.10 6.09
N ARG A 207 9.22 1.73 5.56
CA ARG A 207 8.08 1.06 4.93
C ARG A 207 8.40 0.50 3.55
N LEU A 208 9.39 1.07 2.85
CA LEU A 208 9.81 0.56 1.54
C LEU A 208 10.32 -0.88 1.63
N PHE A 209 11.02 -1.23 2.72
CA PHE A 209 11.55 -2.58 2.95
C PHE A 209 10.64 -3.37 3.89
N LYS A 210 9.87 -4.29 3.33
CA LYS A 210 8.92 -5.12 4.08
C LYS A 210 9.65 -6.23 4.83
N ASP A 211 9.31 -6.38 6.10
CA ASP A 211 9.77 -7.52 6.90
C ASP A 211 8.97 -8.80 6.60
N ALA A 212 9.37 -9.92 7.18
CA ALA A 212 8.75 -11.21 6.91
C ALA A 212 7.26 -11.26 7.31
N GLY A 213 6.87 -10.54 8.38
CA GLY A 213 5.48 -10.46 8.82
C GLY A 213 4.62 -9.65 7.84
N GLU A 214 5.13 -8.52 7.36
CA GLU A 214 4.48 -7.71 6.33
C GLU A 214 4.29 -8.50 5.03
N LEU A 215 5.33 -9.20 4.57
CA LEU A 215 5.26 -10.03 3.37
C LEU A 215 4.27 -11.19 3.51
N ASP A 216 4.10 -11.77 4.70
CA ASP A 216 3.07 -12.81 4.93
C ASP A 216 1.66 -12.23 4.80
N ILE A 217 1.41 -11.07 5.38
CA ILE A 217 0.12 -10.37 5.24
C ILE A 217 -0.17 -10.07 3.76
N MET A 218 0.81 -9.52 3.02
CA MET A 218 0.65 -9.22 1.59
C MET A 218 0.37 -10.47 0.75
N ARG A 219 1.05 -11.60 1.01
CA ARG A 219 0.74 -12.88 0.35
C ARG A 219 -0.66 -13.39 0.65
N ARG A 220 -1.15 -13.17 1.87
CA ARG A 220 -2.54 -13.53 2.24
C ARG A 220 -3.54 -12.64 1.53
N ALA A 221 -3.32 -11.31 1.48
CA ALA A 221 -4.13 -10.37 0.74
C ALA A 221 -4.17 -10.71 -0.76
N ALA A 222 -3.01 -11.00 -1.36
CA ALA A 222 -2.88 -11.42 -2.75
C ALA A 222 -3.70 -12.68 -3.07
N ARG A 223 -3.65 -13.71 -2.21
CA ARG A 223 -4.46 -14.93 -2.40
C ARG A 223 -5.96 -14.67 -2.33
N ILE A 224 -6.42 -13.80 -1.42
CA ILE A 224 -7.83 -13.41 -1.34
C ILE A 224 -8.24 -12.69 -2.63
N SER A 225 -7.44 -11.74 -3.09
CA SER A 225 -7.70 -10.99 -4.31
C SER A 225 -7.66 -11.88 -5.55
N ALA A 226 -6.72 -12.81 -5.62
CA ALA A 226 -6.67 -13.80 -6.69
C ALA A 226 -7.95 -14.65 -6.75
N GLY A 227 -8.43 -15.14 -5.61
CA GLY A 227 -9.71 -15.84 -5.50
C GLY A 227 -10.89 -15.02 -6.02
N ALA A 228 -10.90 -13.72 -5.72
CA ALA A 228 -11.94 -12.80 -6.17
C ALA A 228 -11.93 -12.59 -7.69
N HIS A 229 -10.76 -12.44 -8.30
CA HIS A 229 -10.63 -12.37 -9.77
C HIS A 229 -11.10 -13.66 -10.45
N VAL A 230 -10.67 -14.84 -9.95
CA VAL A 230 -11.14 -16.12 -10.45
C VAL A 230 -12.66 -16.23 -10.34
N ARG A 231 -13.25 -15.77 -9.22
CA ARG A 231 -14.69 -15.76 -9.01
C ARG A 231 -15.40 -14.84 -10.00
N ALA A 232 -14.89 -13.63 -10.23
CA ALA A 232 -15.45 -12.67 -11.18
C ALA A 232 -15.38 -13.19 -12.63
N MET A 233 -14.25 -13.79 -13.05
CA MET A 233 -14.11 -14.42 -14.36
C MET A 233 -15.17 -15.52 -14.53
N ARG A 234 -15.34 -16.35 -13.52
CA ARG A 234 -16.35 -17.42 -13.52
C ARG A 234 -17.78 -16.88 -13.55
N ALA A 235 -18.10 -15.79 -12.94
CA ALA A 235 -19.42 -15.17 -12.97
C ALA A 235 -19.73 -14.43 -14.28
N SER A 236 -18.71 -14.09 -15.07
CA SER A 236 -18.84 -13.27 -16.27
C SER A 236 -19.66 -13.94 -17.37
N ARG A 237 -20.66 -13.22 -17.88
CA ARG A 237 -21.45 -13.58 -19.04
C ARG A 237 -22.16 -12.37 -19.62
N ALA A 238 -22.53 -12.42 -20.89
CA ALA A 238 -23.31 -11.38 -21.55
C ALA A 238 -24.66 -11.12 -20.83
N GLY A 239 -25.07 -9.86 -20.81
CA GLY A 239 -26.29 -9.40 -20.15
C GLY A 239 -26.11 -9.03 -18.67
N LEU A 240 -24.99 -9.35 -18.02
CA LEU A 240 -24.63 -8.79 -16.73
C LEU A 240 -24.17 -7.33 -16.90
N ARG A 241 -23.95 -6.65 -15.78
CA ARG A 241 -23.39 -5.30 -15.72
C ARG A 241 -22.13 -5.29 -14.88
N GLU A 242 -21.29 -4.28 -15.05
CA GLU A 242 -20.02 -4.12 -14.34
C GLU A 242 -20.16 -4.28 -12.83
N TYR A 243 -21.19 -3.66 -12.22
CA TYR A 243 -21.43 -3.77 -10.78
C TYR A 243 -21.76 -5.20 -10.30
N HIS A 244 -22.23 -6.09 -11.18
CA HIS A 244 -22.44 -7.50 -10.79
C HIS A 244 -21.09 -8.20 -10.53
N LEU A 245 -20.08 -7.94 -11.38
CA LEU A 245 -18.74 -8.49 -11.16
C LEU A 245 -18.04 -7.82 -9.98
N GLU A 246 -18.24 -6.50 -9.78
CA GLU A 246 -17.77 -5.81 -8.58
C GLU A 246 -18.34 -6.45 -7.30
N ALA A 247 -19.64 -6.79 -7.30
CA ALA A 247 -20.26 -7.45 -6.15
C ALA A 247 -19.63 -8.82 -5.84
N GLU A 248 -19.22 -9.59 -6.88
CA GLU A 248 -18.50 -10.85 -6.70
C GLU A 248 -17.11 -10.65 -6.06
N LEU A 249 -16.40 -9.59 -6.47
CA LEU A 249 -15.11 -9.21 -5.87
C LEU A 249 -15.28 -8.85 -4.40
N LEU A 250 -16.19 -7.93 -4.08
CA LEU A 250 -16.46 -7.47 -2.72
C LEU A 250 -16.91 -8.61 -1.80
N TYR A 251 -17.75 -9.50 -2.30
CA TYR A 251 -18.18 -10.69 -1.54
C TYR A 251 -16.99 -11.57 -1.16
N GLU A 252 -16.09 -11.85 -2.11
CA GLU A 252 -14.94 -12.72 -1.88
C GLU A 252 -13.95 -12.08 -0.91
N PHE A 253 -13.67 -10.79 -1.03
CA PHE A 253 -12.83 -10.04 -0.10
C PHE A 253 -13.36 -10.14 1.33
N ARG A 254 -14.63 -9.81 1.52
CA ARG A 254 -15.25 -9.79 2.86
C ARG A 254 -15.41 -11.18 3.47
N ARG A 255 -15.75 -12.18 2.65
CA ARG A 255 -15.87 -13.58 3.07
C ARG A 255 -14.58 -14.13 3.66
N HIS A 256 -13.43 -13.70 3.15
CA HIS A 256 -12.11 -14.16 3.58
C HIS A 256 -11.44 -13.24 4.61
N GLY A 257 -12.17 -12.25 5.15
CA GLY A 257 -11.75 -11.46 6.31
C GLY A 257 -11.00 -10.17 5.95
N ALA A 258 -10.87 -9.81 4.68
CA ALA A 258 -10.34 -8.50 4.30
C ALA A 258 -11.24 -7.39 4.86
N GLN A 259 -10.65 -6.35 5.43
CA GLN A 259 -11.38 -5.27 6.08
C GLN A 259 -12.06 -4.36 5.05
N SER A 260 -11.40 -4.12 3.93
CA SER A 260 -11.87 -3.24 2.87
C SER A 260 -11.32 -3.66 1.50
N VAL A 261 -11.73 -2.94 0.46
CA VAL A 261 -10.96 -2.83 -0.79
C VAL A 261 -9.70 -1.99 -0.50
N ALA A 262 -8.59 -2.29 -1.19
CA ALA A 262 -7.39 -1.46 -1.11
C ALA A 262 -7.59 -0.13 -1.85
N TYR A 263 -8.37 -0.15 -2.91
CA TYR A 263 -8.78 0.99 -3.74
C TYR A 263 -10.14 0.71 -4.40
N ASN A 264 -10.76 1.74 -4.97
CA ASN A 264 -12.02 1.54 -5.69
C ASN A 264 -11.83 0.63 -6.88
N SER A 265 -12.51 -0.51 -6.89
CA SER A 265 -12.40 -1.50 -7.95
C SER A 265 -12.71 -0.91 -9.33
N ILE A 266 -11.88 -1.22 -10.30
CA ILE A 266 -12.10 -0.95 -11.72
C ILE A 266 -12.69 -2.20 -12.33
N VAL A 267 -13.92 -2.12 -12.84
CA VAL A 267 -14.55 -3.17 -13.64
C VAL A 267 -15.04 -2.50 -14.92
N ALA A 268 -14.29 -2.69 -16.01
CA ALA A 268 -14.44 -1.92 -17.24
C ALA A 268 -14.67 -2.84 -18.43
N THR A 269 -15.86 -2.80 -19.04
CA THR A 269 -16.20 -3.61 -20.21
C THR A 269 -16.11 -2.79 -21.51
N GLY A 270 -15.65 -3.43 -22.58
CA GLY A 270 -15.54 -2.84 -23.91
C GLY A 270 -14.75 -1.52 -23.91
N PRO A 271 -15.31 -0.41 -24.45
CA PRO A 271 -14.62 0.90 -24.52
C PRO A 271 -14.16 1.45 -23.17
N ASN A 272 -14.84 1.08 -22.08
CA ASN A 272 -14.51 1.55 -20.73
C ASN A 272 -13.11 1.07 -20.30
N ALA A 273 -12.65 -0.09 -20.78
CA ALA A 273 -11.31 -0.61 -20.53
C ALA A 273 -10.19 0.31 -21.02
N CYS A 274 -10.48 1.27 -21.90
CA CYS A 274 -9.54 2.30 -22.34
C CYS A 274 -9.51 3.55 -21.44
N VAL A 275 -10.18 3.51 -20.26
CA VAL A 275 -10.16 4.57 -19.24
C VAL A 275 -9.40 4.04 -18.03
N LEU A 276 -8.22 4.59 -17.77
CA LEU A 276 -7.25 3.99 -16.81
C LEU A 276 -7.81 3.82 -15.39
N HIS A 277 -8.45 4.86 -14.85
CA HIS A 277 -9.07 4.84 -13.52
C HIS A 277 -10.61 4.87 -13.65
N TYR A 278 -11.15 3.97 -14.50
CA TYR A 278 -12.59 3.81 -14.64
C TYR A 278 -13.19 3.31 -13.31
N ARG A 279 -14.35 3.83 -12.98
CA ARG A 279 -15.09 3.32 -11.80
C ARG A 279 -16.18 2.39 -12.28
N ALA A 280 -16.31 1.22 -11.64
CA ALA A 280 -17.35 0.26 -11.95
C ALA A 280 -18.72 0.96 -12.00
N GLY A 281 -19.40 0.79 -13.11
CA GLY A 281 -20.64 1.49 -13.43
C GLY A 281 -21.75 0.55 -13.83
N ASN A 282 -22.65 1.07 -14.63
CA ASN A 282 -23.85 0.39 -15.06
C ASN A 282 -23.76 -0.14 -16.51
N ALA A 283 -22.57 -0.19 -17.11
CA ALA A 283 -22.40 -0.69 -18.46
C ALA A 283 -22.68 -2.20 -18.53
N GLU A 284 -23.31 -2.61 -19.61
CA GLU A 284 -23.66 -4.00 -19.88
C GLU A 284 -22.46 -4.75 -20.46
N LEU A 285 -22.18 -5.93 -19.92
CA LEU A 285 -21.21 -6.88 -20.48
C LEU A 285 -21.82 -7.47 -21.75
N ARG A 286 -21.23 -7.15 -22.88
CA ARG A 286 -21.72 -7.64 -24.18
C ARG A 286 -20.92 -8.83 -24.67
N ASP A 287 -21.60 -9.69 -25.43
CA ASP A 287 -20.91 -10.79 -26.13
C ASP A 287 -19.86 -10.26 -27.08
N GLY A 288 -18.64 -10.80 -27.01
CA GLY A 288 -17.50 -10.37 -27.80
C GLY A 288 -16.68 -9.20 -27.23
N ASP A 289 -17.12 -8.53 -26.15
CA ASP A 289 -16.32 -7.52 -25.47
C ASP A 289 -15.27 -8.17 -24.53
N LEU A 290 -14.19 -7.43 -24.25
CA LEU A 290 -13.30 -7.69 -23.12
C LEU A 290 -13.83 -7.01 -21.86
N CYS A 291 -13.55 -7.60 -20.72
CA CYS A 291 -13.70 -6.99 -19.41
C CYS A 291 -12.32 -6.91 -18.74
N LEU A 292 -11.91 -5.70 -18.40
CA LEU A 292 -10.73 -5.42 -17.59
C LEU A 292 -11.19 -5.22 -16.15
N ILE A 293 -10.64 -6.02 -15.23
CA ILE A 293 -10.81 -5.84 -13.79
C ILE A 293 -9.46 -5.51 -13.18
N ASP A 294 -9.44 -4.44 -12.41
CA ASP A 294 -8.32 -4.01 -11.58
C ASP A 294 -8.86 -3.79 -10.17
N ALA A 295 -8.52 -4.72 -9.27
CA ALA A 295 -9.10 -4.80 -7.95
C ALA A 295 -8.20 -5.58 -6.99
N GLY A 296 -8.05 -5.05 -5.78
CA GLY A 296 -7.36 -5.67 -4.68
C GLY A 296 -8.02 -5.39 -3.34
N CYS A 297 -7.81 -6.29 -2.36
CA CYS A 297 -8.29 -6.11 -1.01
C CYS A 297 -7.22 -5.51 -0.09
N GLU A 298 -7.67 -4.88 1.00
CA GLU A 298 -6.84 -4.52 2.15
C GLU A 298 -7.04 -5.55 3.25
N LEU A 299 -5.95 -6.20 3.68
CA LEU A 299 -5.92 -7.14 4.78
C LEU A 299 -4.91 -6.66 5.83
N ASP A 300 -5.37 -6.49 7.08
CA ASP A 300 -4.53 -6.06 8.21
C ASP A 300 -3.70 -4.80 7.89
N GLY A 301 -4.28 -3.86 7.12
CA GLY A 301 -3.67 -2.61 6.71
C GLY A 301 -2.70 -2.71 5.52
N TYR A 302 -2.62 -3.85 4.82
CA TYR A 302 -1.78 -4.04 3.63
C TYR A 302 -2.63 -4.29 2.39
N ALA A 303 -2.27 -3.64 1.30
CA ALA A 303 -2.91 -3.74 0.00
C ALA A 303 -2.41 -4.96 -0.80
N SER A 304 -3.25 -5.42 -1.73
CA SER A 304 -2.87 -6.19 -2.91
C SER A 304 -3.39 -5.47 -4.14
N ASP A 305 -2.78 -5.70 -5.29
CA ASP A 305 -3.10 -5.04 -6.55
C ASP A 305 -3.03 -6.01 -7.71
N ILE A 306 -4.17 -6.23 -8.39
CA ILE A 306 -4.26 -7.20 -9.49
C ILE A 306 -5.09 -6.64 -10.61
N THR A 307 -4.52 -6.60 -11.82
CA THR A 307 -5.31 -6.42 -13.02
C THR A 307 -5.32 -7.67 -13.88
N ARG A 308 -6.51 -8.05 -14.33
CA ARG A 308 -6.72 -9.06 -15.38
C ARG A 308 -7.72 -8.55 -16.41
N THR A 309 -7.46 -8.90 -17.67
CA THR A 309 -8.38 -8.66 -18.79
C THR A 309 -8.79 -9.98 -19.40
N PHE A 310 -10.08 -10.20 -19.58
CA PHE A 310 -10.65 -11.46 -20.09
C PHE A 310 -11.87 -11.20 -20.96
N PRO A 311 -12.21 -12.11 -21.91
CA PRO A 311 -13.40 -11.97 -22.74
C PRO A 311 -14.68 -12.25 -21.95
N VAL A 312 -15.71 -11.42 -22.12
CA VAL A 312 -17.00 -11.55 -21.43
C VAL A 312 -17.62 -12.95 -21.63
N ASN A 313 -17.48 -13.50 -22.81
CA ASN A 313 -18.04 -14.81 -23.21
C ASN A 313 -17.05 -15.98 -23.06
N GLY A 314 -15.86 -15.75 -22.47
CA GLY A 314 -14.83 -16.79 -22.27
C GLY A 314 -14.05 -17.15 -23.54
N ARG A 315 -14.08 -16.33 -24.60
CA ARG A 315 -13.34 -16.59 -25.83
C ARG A 315 -12.77 -15.31 -26.44
N PHE A 316 -11.45 -15.26 -26.57
CA PHE A 316 -10.79 -14.14 -27.24
C PHE A 316 -11.02 -14.18 -28.74
N THR A 317 -11.31 -13.03 -29.34
CA THR A 317 -11.24 -12.84 -30.80
C THR A 317 -9.79 -12.75 -31.28
N GLY A 318 -9.54 -12.94 -32.58
CA GLY A 318 -8.19 -12.83 -33.15
C GLY A 318 -7.48 -11.51 -32.81
N PRO A 319 -8.09 -10.34 -33.03
CA PRO A 319 -7.50 -9.04 -32.67
C PRO A 319 -7.26 -8.89 -31.14
N GLN A 320 -8.18 -9.33 -30.31
CA GLN A 320 -8.02 -9.29 -28.84
C GLN A 320 -6.85 -10.14 -28.39
N ARG A 321 -6.76 -11.39 -28.90
CA ARG A 321 -5.66 -12.31 -28.59
C ARG A 321 -4.31 -11.73 -29.00
N ALA A 322 -4.22 -11.17 -30.19
CA ALA A 322 -2.97 -10.58 -30.71
C ALA A 322 -2.44 -9.45 -29.77
N LEU A 323 -3.30 -8.51 -29.34
CA LEU A 323 -2.89 -7.45 -28.43
C LEU A 323 -2.64 -7.99 -27.00
N TYR A 324 -3.43 -8.97 -26.55
CA TYR A 324 -3.27 -9.57 -25.24
C TYR A 324 -1.91 -10.26 -25.08
N GLU A 325 -1.50 -11.06 -26.07
CA GLU A 325 -0.22 -11.76 -26.08
C GLU A 325 0.98 -10.78 -26.10
N ILE A 326 0.85 -9.60 -26.73
CA ILE A 326 1.86 -8.54 -26.64
C ILE A 326 1.98 -8.00 -25.22
N VAL A 327 0.87 -7.78 -24.50
CA VAL A 327 0.88 -7.31 -23.12
C VAL A 327 1.46 -8.38 -22.19
N VAL A 328 1.14 -9.66 -22.39
CA VAL A 328 1.77 -10.78 -21.65
C VAL A 328 3.28 -10.76 -21.83
N ALA A 329 3.76 -10.70 -23.09
CA ALA A 329 5.19 -10.67 -23.38
C ALA A 329 5.88 -9.43 -22.77
N ALA A 330 5.21 -8.29 -22.73
CA ALA A 330 5.71 -7.08 -22.10
C ALA A 330 5.82 -7.23 -20.57
N GLN A 331 4.83 -7.86 -19.94
CA GLN A 331 4.88 -8.15 -18.51
C GLN A 331 6.01 -9.12 -18.17
N GLU A 332 6.16 -10.19 -18.93
CA GLU A 332 7.25 -11.17 -18.75
C GLU A 332 8.63 -10.51 -18.88
N ALA A 333 8.79 -9.60 -19.87
CA ALA A 333 10.02 -8.83 -20.03
C ALA A 333 10.31 -7.93 -18.82
N ALA A 334 9.29 -7.26 -18.27
CA ALA A 334 9.44 -6.45 -17.05
C ALA A 334 9.80 -7.30 -15.84
N VAL A 335 9.09 -8.42 -15.63
CA VAL A 335 9.33 -9.37 -14.52
C VAL A 335 10.76 -9.92 -14.57
N ALA A 336 11.28 -10.27 -15.75
CA ALA A 336 12.64 -10.77 -15.92
C ALA A 336 13.71 -9.75 -15.46
N HIS A 337 13.39 -8.46 -15.50
CA HIS A 337 14.26 -7.37 -15.04
C HIS A 337 13.96 -6.91 -13.60
N THR A 338 12.89 -7.39 -12.98
CA THR A 338 12.54 -7.08 -11.58
C THR A 338 13.38 -7.94 -10.64
N ARG A 339 14.62 -7.48 -10.35
CA ARG A 339 15.58 -8.22 -9.54
C ARG A 339 16.55 -7.27 -8.81
N PRO A 340 17.19 -7.72 -7.74
CA PRO A 340 18.14 -6.88 -6.97
C PRO A 340 19.23 -6.26 -7.84
N GLY A 341 19.55 -5.01 -7.55
CA GLY A 341 20.59 -4.23 -8.25
C GLY A 341 20.12 -3.62 -9.58
N THR A 342 18.95 -4.00 -10.11
CA THR A 342 18.41 -3.38 -11.32
C THR A 342 17.81 -2.02 -10.97
N PRO A 343 18.13 -0.94 -11.69
CA PRO A 343 17.46 0.36 -11.50
C PRO A 343 15.94 0.27 -11.74
N TYR A 344 15.16 0.95 -10.92
CA TYR A 344 13.68 0.91 -10.91
C TYR A 344 13.01 1.12 -12.29
N ASN A 345 13.60 1.91 -13.17
CA ASN A 345 13.04 2.18 -14.49
C ASN A 345 13.25 1.04 -15.50
N VAL A 346 14.22 0.16 -15.30
CA VAL A 346 14.60 -0.87 -16.30
C VAL A 346 13.47 -1.85 -16.62
N PRO A 347 12.67 -2.35 -15.66
CA PRO A 347 11.46 -3.12 -15.98
C PRO A 347 10.48 -2.38 -16.88
N HIS A 348 10.26 -1.08 -16.65
CA HIS A 348 9.41 -0.23 -17.50
C HIS A 348 9.98 -0.09 -18.91
N ASP A 349 11.27 0.15 -19.05
CA ASP A 349 11.91 0.30 -20.34
C ASP A 349 11.84 -1.01 -21.16
N ALA A 350 11.99 -2.16 -20.47
CA ALA A 350 11.85 -3.49 -21.08
C ALA A 350 10.42 -3.74 -21.60
N ALA A 351 9.39 -3.49 -20.76
CA ALA A 351 8.00 -3.60 -21.17
C ALA A 351 7.66 -2.66 -22.33
N THR A 352 8.09 -1.40 -22.25
CA THR A 352 7.83 -0.38 -23.27
C THR A 352 8.41 -0.79 -24.62
N ARG A 353 9.60 -1.37 -24.65
CA ARG A 353 10.22 -1.87 -25.88
C ARG A 353 9.40 -2.98 -26.54
N VAL A 354 8.89 -3.94 -25.75
CA VAL A 354 8.04 -5.03 -26.26
C VAL A 354 6.71 -4.49 -26.77
N LEU A 355 6.06 -3.60 -26.02
CA LEU A 355 4.79 -2.97 -26.44
C LEU A 355 4.98 -2.16 -27.73
N ALA A 356 6.02 -1.35 -27.82
CA ALA A 356 6.29 -0.53 -29.01
C ALA A 356 6.57 -1.40 -30.25
N GLN A 357 7.31 -2.51 -30.11
CA GLN A 357 7.50 -3.46 -31.20
C GLN A 357 6.18 -4.09 -31.62
N GLY A 358 5.37 -4.55 -30.67
CA GLY A 358 4.05 -5.11 -30.94
C GLY A 358 3.09 -4.12 -31.62
N MET A 359 3.18 -2.83 -31.29
CA MET A 359 2.41 -1.77 -31.97
C MET A 359 2.82 -1.60 -33.45
N LEU A 360 4.13 -1.75 -33.75
CA LEU A 360 4.62 -1.76 -35.12
C LEU A 360 4.19 -3.01 -35.87
N ASP A 361 4.32 -4.18 -35.27
CA ASP A 361 4.00 -5.48 -35.91
C ASP A 361 2.50 -5.65 -36.19
N THR A 362 1.64 -5.04 -35.39
CA THR A 362 0.18 -5.04 -35.59
C THR A 362 -0.34 -3.89 -36.45
N GLY A 363 0.53 -2.94 -36.83
CA GLY A 363 0.14 -1.75 -37.57
C GLY A 363 -0.66 -0.73 -36.75
N LEU A 364 -0.68 -0.83 -35.41
CA LEU A 364 -1.17 0.25 -34.54
C LEU A 364 -0.33 1.53 -34.72
N LEU A 365 0.97 1.36 -34.95
CA LEU A 365 1.87 2.39 -35.39
C LEU A 365 2.33 2.07 -36.82
N ASP A 366 2.12 3.02 -37.76
CA ASP A 366 2.54 2.90 -39.14
C ASP A 366 4.05 3.15 -39.26
N ALA A 367 4.84 2.09 -39.43
CA ALA A 367 6.30 2.17 -39.54
C ALA A 367 6.77 3.17 -40.65
N GLY A 368 5.98 3.34 -41.70
CA GLY A 368 6.28 4.31 -42.74
C GLY A 368 6.19 5.78 -42.31
N LYS A 369 5.48 6.03 -41.19
CA LYS A 369 5.34 7.37 -40.60
C LYS A 369 6.21 7.59 -39.37
N VAL A 370 6.34 6.58 -38.52
CA VAL A 370 7.01 6.72 -37.21
C VAL A 370 8.45 6.20 -37.20
N GLY A 371 8.88 5.49 -38.28
CA GLY A 371 10.23 4.96 -38.41
C GLY A 371 10.43 3.61 -37.71
N THR A 372 11.65 3.39 -37.25
CA THR A 372 12.09 2.16 -36.55
C THR A 372 11.61 2.10 -35.09
N LEU A 373 11.78 0.96 -34.45
CA LEU A 373 11.51 0.82 -33.00
C LEU A 373 12.25 1.87 -32.16
N ASP A 374 13.52 2.13 -32.48
CA ASP A 374 14.32 3.10 -31.73
C ASP A 374 13.82 4.54 -31.98
N ASP A 375 13.31 4.85 -33.19
CA ASP A 375 12.65 6.13 -33.47
C ASP A 375 11.34 6.28 -32.65
N VAL A 376 10.54 5.21 -32.56
CA VAL A 376 9.31 5.18 -31.77
C VAL A 376 9.61 5.37 -30.26
N LEU A 377 10.65 4.75 -29.75
CA LEU A 377 11.04 4.90 -28.36
C LEU A 377 11.55 6.32 -28.06
N ALA A 378 12.42 6.84 -28.92
CA ALA A 378 12.98 8.19 -28.80
C ALA A 378 11.90 9.28 -28.96
N GLY A 379 11.00 9.11 -29.92
CA GLY A 379 9.91 10.07 -30.22
C GLY A 379 8.69 9.93 -29.29
N GLY A 380 8.56 8.81 -28.58
CA GLY A 380 7.48 8.58 -27.63
C GLY A 380 6.11 8.29 -28.26
N GLN A 381 6.04 7.89 -29.54
CA GLN A 381 4.78 7.66 -30.25
C GLN A 381 3.98 6.50 -29.65
N TYR A 382 4.63 5.54 -28.98
CA TYR A 382 3.98 4.46 -28.23
C TYR A 382 3.00 4.97 -27.17
N ARG A 383 3.18 6.21 -26.67
CA ARG A 383 2.34 6.82 -25.63
C ARG A 383 0.90 7.04 -26.08
N GLN A 384 0.61 6.95 -27.36
CA GLN A 384 -0.77 6.95 -27.86
C GLN A 384 -1.57 5.78 -27.32
N PHE A 385 -0.93 4.62 -27.09
CA PHE A 385 -1.57 3.38 -26.66
C PHE A 385 -1.08 2.88 -25.30
N TYR A 386 0.07 3.38 -24.81
CA TYR A 386 0.64 3.06 -23.51
C TYR A 386 1.20 4.34 -22.85
N MET A 387 0.44 4.93 -21.96
CA MET A 387 0.68 6.28 -21.45
C MET A 387 1.02 6.36 -19.97
N HIS A 388 1.10 5.22 -19.26
CA HIS A 388 1.43 5.15 -17.84
C HIS A 388 2.74 4.39 -17.58
N ARG A 389 3.18 4.36 -16.34
CA ARG A 389 4.32 3.57 -15.90
C ARG A 389 3.95 2.10 -15.78
N THR A 390 4.98 1.21 -15.74
CA THR A 390 4.78 -0.24 -15.59
C THR A 390 4.66 -0.66 -14.12
N GLY A 391 4.71 0.24 -13.15
CA GLY A 391 4.55 -0.13 -11.76
C GLY A 391 4.80 1.00 -10.78
N HIS A 392 4.47 0.74 -9.53
CA HIS A 392 4.67 1.59 -8.37
C HIS A 392 5.00 0.73 -7.15
N TRP A 393 5.49 1.35 -6.06
CA TRP A 393 5.65 0.66 -4.79
C TRP A 393 4.28 0.24 -4.25
N LEU A 394 4.23 -0.91 -3.59
CA LEU A 394 3.04 -1.48 -2.98
C LEU A 394 3.32 -1.84 -1.52
N GLY A 395 2.34 -1.62 -0.64
CA GLY A 395 2.47 -1.97 0.78
C GLY A 395 1.21 -1.67 1.57
N MET A 396 1.32 -0.83 2.60
CA MET A 396 0.15 -0.38 3.36
C MET A 396 -0.74 0.56 2.55
N ASP A 397 -0.17 1.30 1.63
CA ASP A 397 -0.88 2.07 0.64
C ASP A 397 -0.70 1.41 -0.74
N VAL A 398 -1.70 1.54 -1.62
CA VAL A 398 -1.64 0.95 -2.97
C VAL A 398 -0.49 1.57 -3.75
N HIS A 399 -0.43 2.90 -3.82
CA HIS A 399 0.75 3.63 -4.25
C HIS A 399 1.56 3.94 -3.00
N ASP A 400 2.41 2.98 -2.59
CA ASP A 400 3.13 3.06 -1.33
C ASP A 400 4.30 4.04 -1.38
N VAL A 401 4.75 4.41 -0.20
CA VAL A 401 5.82 5.39 0.02
C VAL A 401 7.19 4.85 -0.35
N GLY A 402 8.12 5.75 -0.61
CA GLY A 402 9.50 5.46 -0.94
C GLY A 402 9.99 6.24 -2.16
N GLU A 403 11.25 6.72 -2.12
CA GLU A 403 11.82 7.44 -3.25
C GLU A 403 12.14 6.47 -4.41
N TYR A 404 11.74 6.86 -5.63
CA TYR A 404 12.07 6.13 -6.87
C TYR A 404 13.50 6.45 -7.37
N ARG A 405 14.12 7.49 -6.84
CA ARG A 405 15.49 7.91 -7.13
C ARG A 405 16.36 7.63 -5.92
N THR A 406 17.64 7.36 -6.14
CA THR A 406 18.58 7.07 -5.05
C THR A 406 18.70 8.26 -4.09
N PRO A 407 18.35 8.10 -2.80
CA PRO A 407 18.44 9.16 -1.81
C PRO A 407 19.87 9.71 -1.69
N GLY A 408 20.01 11.02 -1.61
CA GLY A 408 21.31 11.68 -1.40
C GLY A 408 22.31 11.58 -2.57
N ALA A 409 21.99 10.87 -3.66
CA ALA A 409 22.86 10.78 -4.82
C ALA A 409 22.95 12.11 -5.57
N ALA A 410 24.15 12.48 -6.04
CA ALA A 410 24.33 13.63 -6.88
C ALA A 410 23.62 13.45 -8.24
N PRO A 411 22.97 14.50 -8.78
CA PRO A 411 22.38 14.43 -10.11
C PRO A 411 23.40 14.17 -11.18
N THR A 412 23.08 13.25 -12.10
CA THR A 412 23.83 13.03 -13.34
C THR A 412 22.98 13.51 -14.51
N GLN A 413 23.50 14.41 -15.34
CA GLN A 413 22.73 15.06 -16.43
C GLN A 413 21.42 15.73 -15.96
N GLY A 414 21.43 16.31 -14.74
CA GLY A 414 20.28 17.02 -14.16
C GLY A 414 19.28 16.17 -13.41
N GLU A 415 19.40 14.82 -13.44
CA GLU A 415 18.54 13.91 -12.70
C GLU A 415 19.33 13.03 -11.73
N ARG A 416 18.76 12.75 -10.54
CA ARG A 416 19.30 11.71 -9.66
C ARG A 416 19.12 10.33 -10.32
N PRO A 417 20.08 9.40 -10.13
CA PRO A 417 19.95 8.06 -10.67
C PRO A 417 18.72 7.34 -10.10
N TRP A 418 18.15 6.44 -10.90
CA TRP A 418 17.08 5.58 -10.42
C TRP A 418 17.57 4.68 -9.30
N ARG A 419 16.71 4.50 -8.31
CA ARG A 419 16.98 3.63 -7.17
C ARG A 419 17.13 2.18 -7.65
N PRO A 420 18.20 1.47 -7.24
CA PRO A 420 18.28 0.03 -7.48
C PRO A 420 17.21 -0.71 -6.68
N LEU A 421 16.63 -1.74 -7.26
CA LEU A 421 15.75 -2.66 -6.54
C LEU A 421 16.57 -3.46 -5.52
N GLU A 422 15.98 -3.70 -4.35
CA GLU A 422 16.60 -4.44 -3.26
C GLU A 422 15.61 -5.45 -2.67
N ALA A 423 16.12 -6.55 -2.10
CA ALA A 423 15.29 -7.57 -1.47
C ALA A 423 14.43 -6.96 -0.34
N GLY A 424 13.17 -7.32 -0.29
CA GLY A 424 12.17 -6.78 0.64
C GLY A 424 11.35 -5.62 0.07
N MET A 425 11.74 -5.02 -1.07
CA MET A 425 10.88 -4.10 -1.80
C MET A 425 9.75 -4.86 -2.48
N VAL A 426 8.56 -4.24 -2.55
CA VAL A 426 7.39 -4.78 -3.26
C VAL A 426 6.88 -3.72 -4.23
N LEU A 427 6.60 -4.15 -5.47
CA LEU A 427 6.12 -3.27 -6.53
C LEU A 427 5.13 -3.99 -7.44
N THR A 428 4.28 -3.25 -8.14
CA THR A 428 3.42 -3.78 -9.20
C THR A 428 4.19 -3.89 -10.51
N VAL A 429 3.75 -4.81 -11.39
CA VAL A 429 4.22 -4.95 -12.77
C VAL A 429 3.00 -5.01 -13.67
N GLU A 430 2.63 -3.87 -14.30
CA GLU A 430 1.30 -3.61 -14.88
C GLU A 430 1.32 -3.00 -16.30
N PRO A 431 2.02 -3.57 -17.28
CA PRO A 431 1.93 -3.04 -18.66
C PRO A 431 0.52 -3.18 -19.24
N GLY A 432 0.20 -2.31 -20.21
CA GLY A 432 -1.09 -2.34 -20.88
C GLY A 432 -1.08 -1.74 -22.28
N LEU A 433 -2.17 -1.95 -23.04
CA LEU A 433 -2.48 -1.35 -24.32
C LEU A 433 -3.92 -0.86 -24.34
N TYR A 434 -4.14 0.37 -24.78
CA TYR A 434 -5.46 1.01 -24.77
C TYR A 434 -5.75 1.66 -26.12
N VAL A 435 -6.57 0.96 -26.93
CA VAL A 435 -6.80 1.37 -28.34
C VAL A 435 -8.15 2.05 -28.47
N ARG A 436 -8.11 3.37 -28.53
CA ARG A 436 -9.29 4.20 -28.81
C ARG A 436 -9.43 4.43 -30.30
N PRO A 437 -10.66 4.61 -30.83
CA PRO A 437 -10.88 5.03 -32.22
C PRO A 437 -10.10 6.31 -32.56
N ALA A 438 -9.25 6.25 -33.60
CA ALA A 438 -8.50 7.40 -34.07
C ALA A 438 -8.16 7.22 -35.54
N PRO A 439 -7.94 8.32 -36.30
CA PRO A 439 -7.50 8.24 -37.71
C PRO A 439 -6.18 7.47 -37.83
N GLY A 440 -6.15 6.51 -38.75
CA GLY A 440 -4.96 5.69 -39.00
C GLY A 440 -4.77 4.50 -38.05
N VAL A 441 -5.62 4.32 -37.06
CA VAL A 441 -5.65 3.14 -36.20
C VAL A 441 -6.59 2.08 -36.80
N PRO A 442 -6.16 0.82 -37.01
CA PRO A 442 -7.01 -0.22 -37.57
C PRO A 442 -8.28 -0.45 -36.73
N GLU A 443 -9.44 -0.42 -37.39
CA GLU A 443 -10.75 -0.56 -36.71
C GLU A 443 -10.90 -1.87 -35.96
N ALA A 444 -10.22 -2.96 -36.37
CA ALA A 444 -10.24 -4.25 -35.75
C ALA A 444 -9.74 -4.22 -34.28
N PHE A 445 -8.97 -3.22 -33.90
CA PHE A 445 -8.43 -3.04 -32.55
C PHE A 445 -9.15 -1.97 -31.72
N TRP A 446 -10.12 -1.24 -32.30
CA TRP A 446 -10.83 -0.21 -31.56
C TRP A 446 -11.54 -0.75 -30.33
N HIS A 447 -11.52 0.04 -29.26
CA HIS A 447 -12.15 -0.28 -27.97
C HIS A 447 -11.54 -1.47 -27.21
N ILE A 448 -10.35 -1.92 -27.63
CA ILE A 448 -9.60 -2.93 -26.88
C ILE A 448 -8.71 -2.22 -25.86
N GLY A 449 -9.01 -2.42 -24.56
CA GLY A 449 -8.17 -2.02 -23.45
C GLY A 449 -7.71 -3.27 -22.69
N ILE A 450 -6.40 -3.41 -22.51
CA ILE A 450 -5.78 -4.57 -21.85
C ILE A 450 -4.75 -4.05 -20.85
N ARG A 451 -4.84 -4.50 -19.60
CA ARG A 451 -3.79 -4.41 -18.58
C ARG A 451 -3.65 -5.78 -17.92
N ILE A 452 -2.42 -6.17 -17.62
CA ILE A 452 -2.10 -7.38 -16.88
C ILE A 452 -1.12 -6.98 -15.80
N GLU A 453 -1.46 -7.23 -14.55
CA GLU A 453 -0.72 -6.75 -13.39
C GLU A 453 -0.54 -7.83 -12.36
N ASP A 454 0.65 -7.89 -11.80
CA ASP A 454 0.98 -8.71 -10.65
C ASP A 454 1.80 -7.94 -9.63
N ASP A 455 1.63 -8.32 -8.36
CA ASP A 455 2.47 -7.88 -7.24
C ASP A 455 3.77 -8.68 -7.21
N ALA A 456 4.91 -7.99 -7.25
CA ALA A 456 6.24 -8.58 -7.25
C ALA A 456 7.00 -8.24 -5.96
N ILE A 457 7.34 -9.25 -5.16
CA ILE A 457 8.28 -9.13 -4.05
C ILE A 457 9.69 -9.30 -4.60
N VAL A 458 10.56 -8.32 -4.43
CA VAL A 458 11.98 -8.46 -4.78
C VAL A 458 12.64 -9.39 -3.78
N THR A 459 13.24 -10.48 -4.27
CA THR A 459 13.95 -11.49 -3.47
C THR A 459 15.48 -11.36 -3.67
N PRO A 460 16.32 -12.03 -2.90
CA PRO A 460 17.78 -12.00 -3.13
C PRO A 460 18.23 -12.47 -4.52
N HIS A 461 17.39 -13.21 -5.26
CA HIS A 461 17.77 -13.84 -6.52
C HIS A 461 16.90 -13.45 -7.73
N GLY A 462 15.88 -12.61 -7.55
CA GLY A 462 14.93 -12.20 -8.58
C GLY A 462 13.72 -11.55 -7.97
N CYS A 463 12.50 -11.95 -8.39
CA CYS A 463 11.26 -11.60 -7.73
C CYS A 463 10.31 -12.79 -7.60
N GLU A 464 9.41 -12.70 -6.63
CA GLU A 464 8.29 -13.61 -6.41
C GLU A 464 7.00 -12.87 -6.80
N LEU A 465 6.24 -13.41 -7.75
CA LEU A 465 4.91 -12.90 -8.10
C LEU A 465 3.88 -13.55 -7.18
N ILE A 466 3.31 -12.78 -6.27
CA ILE A 466 2.40 -13.31 -5.23
C ILE A 466 0.93 -13.36 -5.67
N THR A 467 0.62 -12.90 -6.88
CA THR A 467 -0.75 -12.83 -7.43
C THR A 467 -0.99 -13.79 -8.61
N ARG A 468 -0.01 -14.64 -8.94
CA ARG A 468 -0.06 -15.58 -10.08
C ARG A 468 -1.04 -16.74 -9.94
N ASP A 469 -1.77 -16.83 -8.85
CA ASP A 469 -2.90 -17.77 -8.70
C ASP A 469 -4.09 -17.41 -9.64
N VAL A 470 -4.10 -16.20 -10.22
CA VAL A 470 -5.01 -15.81 -11.30
C VAL A 470 -4.35 -16.11 -12.65
N PRO A 471 -5.01 -16.87 -13.54
CA PRO A 471 -4.44 -17.20 -14.85
C PRO A 471 -4.13 -15.95 -15.68
N VAL A 472 -3.05 -16.05 -16.46
CA VAL A 472 -2.58 -15.02 -17.40
C VAL A 472 -2.59 -15.54 -18.83
N ALA A 473 -2.25 -16.80 -19.07
CA ALA A 473 -2.26 -17.35 -20.43
C ALA A 473 -3.68 -17.40 -21.01
N VAL A 474 -3.81 -17.04 -22.28
CA VAL A 474 -5.09 -17.01 -23.00
C VAL A 474 -5.85 -18.34 -22.84
N ASP A 475 -5.16 -19.46 -23.07
CA ASP A 475 -5.79 -20.78 -23.05
C ASP A 475 -6.26 -21.20 -21.63
N ASP A 476 -5.54 -20.76 -20.58
CA ASP A 476 -5.90 -21.00 -19.17
C ASP A 476 -7.13 -20.17 -18.76
N ILE A 477 -7.20 -18.90 -19.19
CA ILE A 477 -8.36 -18.03 -18.95
C ILE A 477 -9.60 -18.62 -19.63
N GLU A 478 -9.49 -18.99 -20.91
CA GLU A 478 -10.60 -19.63 -21.65
C GLU A 478 -11.02 -20.97 -21.02
N ALA A 479 -10.07 -21.78 -20.52
CA ALA A 479 -10.35 -23.02 -19.84
C ALA A 479 -11.08 -22.80 -18.51
N LEU A 480 -10.61 -21.83 -17.71
CA LEU A 480 -11.24 -21.43 -16.45
C LEU A 480 -12.69 -21.00 -16.65
N MET A 481 -12.95 -20.18 -17.67
CA MET A 481 -14.29 -19.65 -17.94
C MET A 481 -15.23 -20.69 -18.53
N ARG A 482 -14.73 -21.68 -19.28
CA ARG A 482 -15.52 -22.83 -19.78
C ARG A 482 -15.92 -23.83 -18.69
N SER A 483 -15.17 -23.93 -17.60
CA SER A 483 -15.42 -24.92 -16.53
C SER A 483 -16.73 -24.69 -15.75
N GLN A 484 -17.60 -23.82 -16.22
CA GLN A 484 -18.87 -23.41 -15.59
C GLN A 484 -20.13 -23.77 -16.39
N ALA A 485 -19.99 -24.31 -17.59
CA ALA A 485 -21.12 -24.69 -18.43
C ALA A 485 -21.70 -26.04 -18.01
#